data_dd7826aceb3d41ba494093d2414a60b5
#
_entry.id   dd7826aceb3d41ba494093d2414a60b5
#
_cell.length_a   1.000
_cell.length_b   1.000
_cell.length_c   1.000
_cell.angle_alpha   90.00
_cell.angle_beta   90.00
_cell.angle_gamma   90.00
#
_symmetry.space_group_name_H-M   'P 1'
#
loop_
_entity.id
_entity.type
_entity.pdbx_description
1 polymer ?
#
loop_
_entity_poly.entity_id
_entity_poly.type
_entity_poly.pdbx_seq_one_letter_code
_entity_poly.pdbx_strand_id
1 'polypeptide(L)'
;MKKLISVTLVFSLALTLLLGILPAARAEETAPAEPVEYVPVITGEQTQVHVSTVDEFLNALAPDTEIILDAEFYDLSTATGYETKNGTHYRWEEVFDGVQLTVQNLSNLTIRAEGDDIKAHTVSARPRYAHVIKFENCSNIMVEGFTSGHTVEPGSCCGGVIAFYNCENVLVNNCGLGVVGVWAENTKGIQVTNSDIYECSWGGVYMMFCKDVTFNGNTIRDLGEEFMGQWHDGTPFMLHDTTGITINGEKMRDNYIGD
;
A
#
# COMPACT_ATOMS: atom_id res chain seq x y z
N MET A 1 75.59 -56.45 -12.54
CA MET A 1 74.32 -56.18 -11.89
C MET A 1 74.08 -54.67 -11.92
N LYS A 2 73.26 -54.19 -12.86
CA LYS A 2 72.98 -52.75 -13.09
C LYS A 2 71.66 -52.44 -12.41
N LYS A 3 71.69 -51.52 -11.45
CA LYS A 3 70.48 -51.02 -10.82
C LYS A 3 69.90 -49.96 -11.72
N LEU A 4 68.70 -50.19 -12.22
CA LEU A 4 67.83 -49.15 -12.89
C LEU A 4 67.20 -48.25 -11.82
N ILE A 5 67.54 -46.98 -11.89
CA ILE A 5 66.84 -45.94 -11.09
C ILE A 5 65.73 -45.45 -11.95
N SER A 6 64.50 -45.76 -11.51
CA SER A 6 63.30 -45.21 -12.12
C SER A 6 63.03 -43.79 -11.55
N VAL A 7 63.12 -42.79 -12.41
CA VAL A 7 62.80 -41.43 -12.08
C VAL A 7 61.32 -41.27 -12.39
N THR A 8 60.52 -41.33 -11.36
CA THR A 8 59.07 -40.98 -11.49
C THR A 8 58.91 -39.45 -11.51
N LEU A 9 58.68 -38.92 -12.68
CA LEU A 9 58.39 -37.50 -12.87
C LEU A 9 56.97 -37.25 -12.41
N VAL A 10 56.81 -36.66 -11.22
CA VAL A 10 55.50 -36.20 -10.72
C VAL A 10 55.16 -34.86 -11.40
N PHE A 11 54.33 -34.91 -12.42
CA PHE A 11 53.70 -33.70 -12.95
C PHE A 11 52.65 -33.24 -11.96
N SER A 12 53.01 -32.29 -11.11
CA SER A 12 52.08 -31.55 -10.30
C SER A 12 51.32 -30.55 -11.21
N LEU A 13 50.16 -30.96 -11.69
CA LEU A 13 49.27 -30.09 -12.41
C LEU A 13 48.60 -29.15 -11.38
N ALA A 14 49.21 -27.99 -11.17
CA ALA A 14 48.58 -26.92 -10.43
C ALA A 14 47.40 -26.39 -11.25
N LEU A 15 46.24 -27.01 -11.06
CA LEU A 15 44.99 -26.49 -11.56
C LEU A 15 44.60 -25.27 -10.69
N THR A 16 45.12 -24.12 -11.09
CA THR A 16 44.66 -22.84 -10.53
C THR A 16 43.17 -22.67 -10.95
N LEU A 17 42.26 -23.07 -10.07
CA LEU A 17 40.88 -22.66 -10.14
C LEU A 17 40.86 -21.13 -9.96
N LEU A 18 40.89 -20.40 -11.08
CA LEU A 18 40.38 -19.04 -11.14
C LEU A 18 38.87 -19.14 -10.88
N LEU A 19 38.47 -19.20 -9.62
CA LEU A 19 37.16 -18.81 -9.20
C LEU A 19 37.05 -17.31 -9.51
N GLY A 20 36.66 -17.02 -10.74
CA GLY A 20 36.15 -15.70 -11.07
C GLY A 20 35.01 -15.42 -10.10
N ILE A 21 35.29 -14.61 -9.09
CA ILE A 21 34.26 -13.92 -8.33
C ILE A 21 33.60 -13.02 -9.36
N LEU A 22 32.55 -13.53 -10.01
CA LEU A 22 31.59 -12.66 -10.68
C LEU A 22 31.10 -11.73 -9.59
N PRO A 23 31.29 -10.40 -9.73
CA PRO A 23 30.65 -9.50 -8.83
C PRO A 23 29.17 -9.86 -8.94
N ALA A 24 28.56 -10.24 -7.80
CA ALA A 24 27.11 -10.34 -7.72
C ALA A 24 26.60 -9.05 -8.36
N ALA A 25 25.85 -9.18 -9.44
CA ALA A 25 25.21 -8.04 -10.07
C ALA A 25 24.39 -7.41 -8.96
N ARG A 26 24.95 -6.36 -8.35
CA ARG A 26 24.23 -5.49 -7.45
C ARG A 26 23.11 -4.97 -8.33
N ALA A 27 21.87 -5.34 -8.01
CA ALA A 27 20.73 -4.75 -8.67
C ALA A 27 20.99 -3.24 -8.65
N GLU A 28 21.12 -2.66 -9.82
CA GLU A 28 21.26 -1.21 -9.95
C GLU A 28 20.02 -0.67 -9.24
N GLU A 29 20.25 -0.01 -8.11
CA GLU A 29 19.23 0.76 -7.43
C GLU A 29 18.87 1.86 -8.44
N THR A 30 17.88 1.54 -9.28
CA THR A 30 17.38 2.51 -10.25
C THR A 30 16.92 3.71 -9.44
N ALA A 31 17.47 4.88 -9.77
CA ALA A 31 17.01 6.14 -9.19
C ALA A 31 15.47 6.15 -9.15
N PRO A 32 14.86 6.70 -8.09
CA PRO A 32 13.41 6.83 -8.02
C PRO A 32 12.91 7.40 -9.35
N ALA A 33 11.89 6.77 -9.92
CA ALA A 33 11.30 7.33 -11.13
C ALA A 33 10.73 8.70 -10.78
N GLU A 34 10.84 9.65 -11.70
CA GLU A 34 10.16 10.94 -11.55
C GLU A 34 8.67 10.66 -11.27
N PRO A 35 8.07 11.35 -10.28
CA PRO A 35 6.65 11.21 -9.98
C PRO A 35 5.80 11.49 -11.23
N VAL A 36 4.78 10.66 -11.45
CA VAL A 36 3.86 10.89 -12.55
C VAL A 36 2.80 11.91 -12.15
N GLU A 37 2.34 12.67 -13.12
CA GLU A 37 1.24 13.61 -12.93
C GLU A 37 -0.08 12.87 -12.74
N TYR A 38 -0.96 13.44 -11.92
CA TYR A 38 -2.34 12.99 -11.71
C TYR A 38 -3.32 14.11 -12.01
N VAL A 39 -4.58 13.76 -12.20
CA VAL A 39 -5.66 14.75 -12.37
C VAL A 39 -6.13 15.17 -10.98
N PRO A 40 -6.09 16.47 -10.63
CA PRO A 40 -6.56 16.96 -9.35
C PRO A 40 -8.03 16.58 -9.10
N VAL A 41 -8.32 16.08 -7.91
CA VAL A 41 -9.68 15.69 -7.50
C VAL A 41 -10.31 16.73 -6.55
N ILE A 42 -9.47 17.52 -5.88
CA ILE A 42 -9.93 18.55 -4.96
C ILE A 42 -10.42 19.77 -5.73
N THR A 43 -11.54 20.32 -5.29
CA THR A 43 -12.19 21.47 -5.92
C THR A 43 -12.40 22.60 -4.90
N GLY A 44 -11.86 23.78 -5.20
CA GLY A 44 -11.97 24.93 -4.31
C GLY A 44 -10.93 24.98 -3.19
N GLU A 45 -11.15 25.87 -2.24
CA GLU A 45 -10.26 26.08 -1.10
C GLU A 45 -10.57 25.06 0.01
N GLN A 46 -9.54 24.64 0.73
CA GLN A 46 -9.66 23.79 1.91
C GLN A 46 -9.10 24.51 3.14
N THR A 47 -9.70 24.25 4.30
CA THR A 47 -9.16 24.69 5.58
C THR A 47 -8.09 23.69 6.03
N GLN A 48 -6.85 24.14 6.25
CA GLN A 48 -5.78 23.29 6.75
C GLN A 48 -5.92 23.09 8.26
N VAL A 49 -5.79 21.83 8.68
CA VAL A 49 -5.82 21.41 10.08
C VAL A 49 -4.67 20.46 10.34
N HIS A 50 -3.73 20.87 11.17
CA HIS A 50 -2.64 20.04 11.66
C HIS A 50 -3.11 19.16 12.80
N VAL A 51 -2.75 17.89 12.78
CA VAL A 51 -3.16 16.90 13.77
C VAL A 51 -1.96 16.09 14.26
N SER A 52 -1.88 15.83 15.57
CA SER A 52 -0.81 15.06 16.20
C SER A 52 -1.33 13.85 16.99
N THR A 53 -2.64 13.69 17.06
CA THR A 53 -3.30 12.58 17.76
C THR A 53 -4.44 12.02 16.94
N VAL A 54 -4.83 10.76 17.23
CA VAL A 54 -6.01 10.13 16.59
C VAL A 54 -7.29 10.91 16.88
N ASP A 55 -7.46 11.43 18.08
CA ASP A 55 -8.65 12.21 18.42
C ASP A 55 -8.73 13.53 17.64
N GLU A 56 -7.60 14.22 17.45
CA GLU A 56 -7.52 15.41 16.59
C GLU A 56 -7.83 15.06 15.15
N PHE A 57 -7.26 13.96 14.63
CA PHE A 57 -7.55 13.45 13.29
C PHE A 57 -9.05 13.20 13.09
N LEU A 58 -9.70 12.48 14.01
CA LEU A 58 -11.13 12.20 13.93
C LEU A 58 -12.01 13.47 14.04
N ASN A 59 -11.60 14.45 14.85
CA ASN A 59 -12.29 15.71 15.01
C ASN A 59 -12.12 16.65 13.81
N ALA A 60 -11.05 16.49 13.03
CA ALA A 60 -10.77 17.27 11.83
C ALA A 60 -11.54 16.78 10.59
N LEU A 61 -12.17 15.61 10.64
CA LEU A 61 -12.95 15.07 9.54
C LEU A 61 -14.18 15.97 9.25
N ALA A 62 -14.04 16.83 8.24
CA ALA A 62 -15.09 17.77 7.81
C ALA A 62 -14.98 18.05 6.30
N PRO A 63 -16.05 18.51 5.64
CA PRO A 63 -15.96 18.98 4.26
C PRO A 63 -14.96 20.13 4.10
N ASP A 64 -14.41 20.28 2.90
CA ASP A 64 -13.48 21.36 2.54
C ASP A 64 -12.28 21.47 3.50
N THR A 65 -11.74 20.33 3.92
CA THR A 65 -10.65 20.24 4.90
C THR A 65 -9.42 19.53 4.33
N GLU A 66 -8.26 20.08 4.59
CA GLU A 66 -6.97 19.46 4.39
C GLU A 66 -6.37 19.10 5.76
N ILE A 67 -6.36 17.81 6.10
CA ILE A 67 -5.78 17.27 7.34
C ILE A 67 -4.30 16.97 7.08
N ILE A 68 -3.43 17.58 7.88
CA ILE A 68 -1.98 17.39 7.82
C ILE A 68 -1.55 16.56 9.02
N LEU A 69 -0.94 15.40 8.73
CA LEU A 69 -0.47 14.47 9.75
C LEU A 69 0.92 14.90 10.24
N ASP A 70 1.01 15.36 11.50
CA ASP A 70 2.26 15.81 12.11
C ASP A 70 2.95 14.72 12.95
N ALA A 71 2.21 13.75 13.49
CA ALA A 71 2.77 12.67 14.28
C ALA A 71 3.31 11.52 13.42
N GLU A 72 4.32 10.82 13.91
CA GLU A 72 4.91 9.66 13.24
C GLU A 72 3.93 8.48 13.14
N PHE A 73 3.01 8.33 14.10
CA PHE A 73 2.17 7.14 14.19
C PHE A 73 0.76 7.41 14.74
N TYR A 74 -0.24 6.94 14.00
CA TYR A 74 -1.66 7.00 14.35
C TYR A 74 -2.25 5.59 14.42
N ASP A 75 -2.29 4.97 15.61
CA ASP A 75 -3.05 3.74 15.85
C ASP A 75 -4.51 4.09 16.10
N LEU A 76 -5.37 3.89 15.12
CA LEU A 76 -6.80 4.26 15.21
C LEU A 76 -7.52 3.61 16.39
N SER A 77 -7.01 2.49 16.91
CA SER A 77 -7.58 1.83 18.09
C SER A 77 -7.33 2.58 19.40
N THR A 78 -6.48 3.62 19.39
CA THR A 78 -6.21 4.46 20.56
C THR A 78 -7.16 5.65 20.69
N ALA A 79 -8.10 5.80 19.77
CA ALA A 79 -9.10 6.87 19.82
C ALA A 79 -9.91 6.86 21.14
N THR A 80 -10.16 8.02 21.70
CA THR A 80 -11.08 8.15 22.82
C THR A 80 -12.50 7.76 22.39
N GLY A 81 -13.02 6.68 22.96
CA GLY A 81 -14.33 6.12 22.58
C GLY A 81 -14.26 5.25 21.33
N TYR A 82 -13.10 4.66 21.04
CA TYR A 82 -12.97 3.57 20.07
C TYR A 82 -14.09 2.54 20.31
N GLU A 83 -14.69 2.03 19.22
CA GLU A 83 -15.86 1.12 19.21
C GLU A 83 -17.19 1.72 19.69
N THR A 84 -17.19 2.81 20.44
CA THR A 84 -18.39 3.28 21.13
C THR A 84 -18.86 4.68 20.76
N LYS A 85 -17.99 5.54 20.26
CA LYS A 85 -18.31 6.95 19.98
C LYS A 85 -18.15 7.27 18.50
N ASN A 86 -19.24 7.57 17.84
CA ASN A 86 -19.26 8.07 16.46
C ASN A 86 -19.18 9.61 16.44
N GLY A 87 -18.60 10.15 15.37
CA GLY A 87 -18.61 11.58 15.07
C GLY A 87 -19.69 11.95 14.05
N THR A 88 -19.67 13.20 13.62
CA THR A 88 -20.59 13.68 12.57
C THR A 88 -20.28 13.01 11.22
N HIS A 89 -19.02 12.86 10.91
CA HIS A 89 -18.55 12.40 9.62
C HIS A 89 -17.79 11.07 9.67
N TYR A 90 -17.86 10.36 10.80
CA TYR A 90 -17.31 9.02 10.93
C TYR A 90 -18.14 8.16 11.86
N ARG A 91 -18.01 6.85 11.68
CA ARG A 91 -18.49 5.83 12.61
C ARG A 91 -17.48 4.69 12.75
N TRP A 92 -17.56 4.01 13.87
CA TRP A 92 -16.95 2.72 14.05
C TRP A 92 -17.94 1.65 13.56
N GLU A 93 -17.54 0.91 12.55
CA GLU A 93 -18.34 -0.13 11.90
C GLU A 93 -17.81 -1.51 12.31
N GLU A 94 -18.70 -2.38 12.79
CA GLU A 94 -18.31 -3.74 13.20
C GLU A 94 -17.79 -4.55 12.01
N VAL A 95 -16.68 -5.28 12.25
CA VAL A 95 -16.11 -6.29 11.37
C VAL A 95 -15.92 -7.58 12.16
N PHE A 96 -15.46 -8.64 11.50
CA PHE A 96 -15.39 -9.96 12.13
C PHE A 96 -14.57 -9.99 13.44
N ASP A 97 -13.51 -9.22 13.54
CA ASP A 97 -12.53 -9.23 14.64
C ASP A 97 -12.36 -7.88 15.35
N GLY A 98 -13.31 -6.96 15.20
CA GLY A 98 -13.29 -5.67 15.84
C GLY A 98 -14.13 -4.63 15.13
N VAL A 99 -13.61 -3.40 15.00
CA VAL A 99 -14.27 -2.32 14.27
C VAL A 99 -13.30 -1.63 13.31
N GLN A 100 -13.85 -1.04 12.26
CA GLN A 100 -13.11 -0.20 11.31
C GLN A 100 -13.59 1.25 11.35
N LEU A 101 -12.70 2.17 10.99
CA LEU A 101 -13.07 3.56 10.77
C LEU A 101 -13.77 3.72 9.43
N THR A 102 -15.03 4.13 9.45
CA THR A 102 -15.77 4.51 8.26
C THR A 102 -16.03 6.02 8.27
N VAL A 103 -15.33 6.74 7.40
CA VAL A 103 -15.55 8.17 7.10
C VAL A 103 -16.69 8.27 6.10
N GLN A 104 -17.68 9.12 6.36
CA GLN A 104 -18.92 9.10 5.59
C GLN A 104 -19.47 10.48 5.24
N ASN A 105 -20.13 10.55 4.07
CA ASN A 105 -20.89 11.71 3.62
C ASN A 105 -20.06 13.01 3.64
N LEU A 106 -18.83 12.92 3.16
CA LEU A 106 -17.88 14.02 3.04
C LEU A 106 -17.57 14.34 1.59
N SER A 107 -17.26 15.60 1.34
CA SER A 107 -16.71 16.03 0.07
C SER A 107 -15.52 16.95 0.28
N ASN A 108 -14.61 16.93 -0.70
CA ASN A 108 -13.46 17.83 -0.76
C ASN A 108 -12.56 17.71 0.49
N LEU A 109 -12.11 16.48 0.78
CA LEU A 109 -11.25 16.16 1.91
C LEU A 109 -9.88 15.67 1.40
N THR A 110 -8.82 16.26 1.92
CA THR A 110 -7.45 15.78 1.80
C THR A 110 -6.95 15.25 3.14
N ILE A 111 -6.32 14.08 3.14
CA ILE A 111 -5.53 13.56 4.26
C ILE A 111 -4.13 13.38 3.74
N ARG A 112 -3.17 14.13 4.26
CA ARG A 112 -1.78 14.01 3.81
C ARG A 112 -0.76 14.17 4.92
N ALA A 113 0.45 13.68 4.67
CA ALA A 113 1.64 14.00 5.44
C ALA A 113 2.53 14.97 4.64
N GLU A 114 3.41 15.68 5.33
CA GLU A 114 4.41 16.55 4.70
C GLU A 114 5.78 15.84 4.60
N GLY A 115 6.53 16.19 3.57
CA GLY A 115 7.88 15.67 3.33
C GLY A 115 7.93 14.57 2.27
N ASP A 116 9.15 14.15 1.94
CA ASP A 116 9.42 13.21 0.85
C ASP A 116 9.48 11.74 1.34
N ASP A 117 9.53 11.51 2.64
CA ASP A 117 9.58 10.17 3.23
C ASP A 117 8.20 9.69 3.67
N ILE A 118 7.56 8.90 2.83
CA ILE A 118 6.25 8.31 3.13
C ILE A 118 6.23 7.42 4.37
N LYS A 119 7.39 7.00 4.88
CA LYS A 119 7.51 6.19 6.09
C LYS A 119 7.59 7.01 7.36
N ALA A 120 7.74 8.33 7.25
CA ALA A 120 7.78 9.22 8.41
C ALA A 120 6.44 9.27 9.15
N HIS A 121 5.34 8.97 8.48
CA HIS A 121 4.00 9.00 9.06
C HIS A 121 3.25 7.71 8.73
N THR A 122 2.64 7.12 9.73
CA THR A 122 1.89 5.86 9.57
C THR A 122 0.51 5.96 10.19
N VAL A 123 -0.52 5.57 9.45
CA VAL A 123 -1.88 5.38 9.96
C VAL A 123 -2.21 3.89 9.95
N SER A 124 -2.67 3.34 11.07
CA SER A 124 -2.90 1.92 11.20
C SER A 124 -4.16 1.56 12.00
N ALA A 125 -4.65 0.34 11.77
CA ALA A 125 -5.73 -0.27 12.51
C ALA A 125 -5.32 -1.67 13.00
N ARG A 126 -5.98 -2.19 14.05
CA ARG A 126 -5.67 -3.51 14.61
C ARG A 126 -6.44 -4.67 13.97
N PRO A 127 -7.76 -4.57 13.77
CA PRO A 127 -8.51 -5.72 13.25
C PRO A 127 -8.07 -6.10 11.84
N ARG A 128 -7.84 -7.39 11.59
CA ARG A 128 -7.37 -7.90 10.29
C ARG A 128 -8.42 -7.85 9.20
N TYR A 129 -9.70 -7.88 9.59
CA TYR A 129 -10.82 -7.78 8.67
C TYR A 129 -11.27 -6.34 8.43
N ALA A 130 -10.72 -5.37 9.16
CA ALA A 130 -11.00 -3.96 8.97
C ALA A 130 -10.30 -3.40 7.74
N HIS A 131 -10.94 -2.46 7.05
CA HIS A 131 -10.21 -1.46 6.31
C HIS A 131 -9.55 -0.48 7.30
N VAL A 132 -8.34 -0.02 7.01
CA VAL A 132 -7.71 0.96 7.92
C VAL A 132 -8.49 2.26 7.90
N ILE A 133 -8.75 2.80 6.71
CA ILE A 133 -9.68 3.92 6.51
C ILE A 133 -10.66 3.56 5.39
N LYS A 134 -11.94 3.49 5.69
CA LYS A 134 -13.02 3.31 4.71
C LYS A 134 -13.72 4.64 4.48
N PHE A 135 -13.83 5.06 3.24
CA PHE A 135 -14.67 6.18 2.82
C PHE A 135 -15.99 5.65 2.23
N GLU A 136 -17.11 6.19 2.66
CA GLU A 136 -18.43 5.78 2.19
C GLU A 136 -19.29 7.00 1.81
N ASN A 137 -19.87 6.99 0.61
CA ASN A 137 -20.66 8.08 0.06
C ASN A 137 -19.90 9.42 0.08
N CYS A 138 -18.63 9.41 -0.30
CA CYS A 138 -17.74 10.57 -0.32
C CYS A 138 -17.39 10.97 -1.75
N SER A 139 -16.97 12.22 -1.93
CA SER A 139 -16.52 12.72 -3.23
C SER A 139 -15.34 13.67 -3.09
N ASN A 140 -14.49 13.71 -4.13
CA ASN A 140 -13.29 14.55 -4.15
C ASN A 140 -12.42 14.30 -2.91
N ILE A 141 -11.93 13.06 -2.79
CA ILE A 141 -11.09 12.62 -1.68
C ILE A 141 -9.67 12.40 -2.17
N MET A 142 -8.72 12.96 -1.44
CA MET A 142 -7.27 12.77 -1.68
C MET A 142 -6.61 12.20 -0.45
N VAL A 143 -5.81 11.15 -0.64
CA VAL A 143 -4.96 10.54 0.39
C VAL A 143 -3.52 10.54 -0.13
N GLU A 144 -2.57 11.12 0.60
CA GLU A 144 -1.23 11.36 0.09
C GLU A 144 -0.13 11.32 1.14
N GLY A 145 1.02 10.73 0.78
CA GLY A 145 2.29 11.00 1.44
C GLY A 145 2.55 10.25 2.74
N PHE A 146 1.82 9.17 3.05
CA PHE A 146 2.05 8.39 4.26
C PHE A 146 1.94 6.88 4.04
N THR A 147 2.40 6.13 5.02
CA THR A 147 2.27 4.67 5.05
C THR A 147 1.01 4.26 5.81
N SER A 148 0.37 3.19 5.37
CA SER A 148 -0.79 2.64 6.06
C SER A 148 -0.82 1.11 6.01
N GLY A 149 -1.33 0.49 7.07
CA GLY A 149 -1.42 -0.96 7.22
C GLY A 149 -1.98 -1.39 8.58
N HIS A 150 -1.97 -2.69 8.84
CA HIS A 150 -2.41 -3.23 10.12
C HIS A 150 -1.26 -3.37 11.13
N THR A 151 -1.56 -3.22 12.41
CA THR A 151 -0.59 -3.32 13.53
C THR A 151 -0.53 -4.68 14.19
N VAL A 152 -1.27 -5.66 13.69
CA VAL A 152 -1.38 -6.98 14.29
C VAL A 152 -0.21 -7.89 13.94
N GLU A 153 -0.08 -8.98 14.69
CA GLU A 153 0.84 -10.09 14.42
C GLU A 153 0.71 -10.62 12.98
N PRO A 154 1.79 -11.13 12.40
CA PRO A 154 1.77 -11.69 11.06
C PRO A 154 0.65 -12.69 10.83
N GLY A 155 0.04 -12.63 9.68
CA GLY A 155 -1.05 -13.52 9.24
C GLY A 155 -1.95 -12.83 8.23
N SER A 156 -2.78 -13.62 7.58
CA SER A 156 -3.68 -13.12 6.55
C SER A 156 -4.54 -11.97 7.06
N CYS A 157 -4.58 -10.91 6.31
CA CYS A 157 -5.49 -9.79 6.51
C CYS A 157 -6.50 -9.77 5.36
N CYS A 158 -7.76 -9.56 5.68
CA CYS A 158 -8.87 -9.59 4.71
C CYS A 158 -9.45 -8.19 4.43
N GLY A 159 -9.06 -7.18 5.22
CA GLY A 159 -9.40 -5.79 4.98
C GLY A 159 -8.43 -5.11 4.02
N GLY A 160 -8.89 -4.06 3.35
CA GLY A 160 -8.01 -3.16 2.58
C GLY A 160 -7.37 -2.11 3.48
N VAL A 161 -6.41 -1.38 2.93
CA VAL A 161 -5.81 -0.26 3.66
C VAL A 161 -6.67 0.99 3.47
N ILE A 162 -6.79 1.47 2.25
CA ILE A 162 -7.67 2.58 1.90
C ILE A 162 -8.84 2.02 1.09
N ALA A 163 -10.05 2.23 1.57
CA ALA A 163 -11.24 1.69 0.94
C ALA A 163 -12.26 2.78 0.55
N PHE A 164 -12.87 2.63 -0.63
CA PHE A 164 -13.88 3.56 -1.17
C PHE A 164 -15.16 2.80 -1.54
N TYR A 165 -16.28 3.20 -0.95
CA TYR A 165 -17.59 2.62 -1.21
C TYR A 165 -18.57 3.71 -1.65
N ASN A 166 -19.17 3.56 -2.82
CA ASN A 166 -20.09 4.54 -3.38
C ASN A 166 -19.49 5.98 -3.45
N CYS A 167 -18.21 6.07 -3.81
CA CYS A 167 -17.48 7.34 -3.87
C CYS A 167 -17.33 7.85 -5.31
N GLU A 168 -16.95 9.11 -5.45
CA GLU A 168 -16.65 9.73 -6.74
C GLU A 168 -15.42 10.63 -6.65
N ASN A 169 -14.55 10.58 -7.67
CA ASN A 169 -13.33 11.37 -7.77
C ASN A 169 -12.40 11.20 -6.57
N VAL A 170 -11.73 10.07 -6.50
CA VAL A 170 -10.82 9.73 -5.41
C VAL A 170 -9.39 9.55 -5.92
N LEU A 171 -8.43 10.00 -5.16
CA LEU A 171 -7.00 9.91 -5.46
C LEU A 171 -6.23 9.35 -4.25
N VAL A 172 -5.43 8.33 -4.51
CA VAL A 172 -4.39 7.82 -3.61
C VAL A 172 -3.06 8.07 -4.28
N ASN A 173 -2.24 8.95 -3.71
CA ASN A 173 -0.98 9.37 -4.30
C ASN A 173 0.19 9.25 -3.32
N ASN A 174 1.32 8.77 -3.80
CA ASN A 174 2.56 8.73 -3.02
C ASN A 174 2.38 8.10 -1.62
N CYS A 175 1.73 6.93 -1.55
CA CYS A 175 1.46 6.22 -0.31
C CYS A 175 2.20 4.88 -0.25
N GLY A 176 2.55 4.43 0.96
CA GLY A 176 2.98 3.06 1.24
C GLY A 176 1.80 2.24 1.78
N LEU A 177 1.34 1.23 1.03
CA LEU A 177 0.11 0.51 1.35
C LEU A 177 0.37 -0.99 1.49
N GLY A 178 0.31 -1.49 2.72
CA GLY A 178 0.35 -2.92 3.02
C GLY A 178 -1.04 -3.56 2.99
N VAL A 179 -1.14 -4.88 3.09
CA VAL A 179 -2.38 -5.68 3.10
C VAL A 179 -3.05 -5.69 1.73
N VAL A 180 -4.33 -5.40 1.53
CA VAL A 180 -4.90 -5.04 0.22
C VAL A 180 -4.79 -3.53 0.10
N GLY A 181 -3.90 -3.03 -0.73
CA GLY A 181 -3.53 -1.62 -0.74
C GLY A 181 -4.71 -0.68 -0.96
N VAL A 182 -5.47 -0.89 -2.04
CA VAL A 182 -6.68 -0.12 -2.31
C VAL A 182 -7.85 -1.04 -2.58
N TRP A 183 -8.95 -0.80 -1.90
CA TRP A 183 -10.22 -1.48 -2.08
C TRP A 183 -11.28 -0.49 -2.56
N ALA A 184 -12.03 -0.81 -3.60
CA ALA A 184 -13.13 0.05 -4.03
C ALA A 184 -14.35 -0.73 -4.53
N GLU A 185 -15.54 -0.26 -4.16
CA GLU A 185 -16.80 -0.80 -4.64
C GLU A 185 -17.75 0.33 -5.07
N ASN A 186 -18.43 0.16 -6.20
CA ASN A 186 -19.39 1.13 -6.76
C ASN A 186 -18.82 2.56 -6.83
N THR A 187 -17.53 2.70 -7.10
CA THR A 187 -16.83 3.99 -7.08
C THR A 187 -16.41 4.40 -8.49
N LYS A 188 -16.46 5.69 -8.77
CA LYS A 188 -16.13 6.24 -10.08
C LYS A 188 -15.03 7.30 -10.00
N GLY A 189 -14.15 7.32 -11.01
CA GLY A 189 -13.06 8.30 -11.07
C GLY A 189 -12.00 8.04 -10.01
N ILE A 190 -11.39 6.85 -10.06
CA ILE A 190 -10.37 6.41 -9.09
C ILE A 190 -8.99 6.62 -9.72
N GLN A 191 -8.09 7.24 -8.97
CA GLN A 191 -6.68 7.32 -9.33
C GLN A 191 -5.83 6.76 -8.20
N VAL A 192 -4.92 5.85 -8.53
CA VAL A 192 -3.86 5.35 -7.62
C VAL A 192 -2.55 5.61 -8.32
N THR A 193 -1.71 6.49 -7.74
CA THR A 193 -0.52 6.99 -8.42
C THR A 193 0.69 7.03 -7.48
N ASN A 194 1.88 6.81 -8.03
CA ASN A 194 3.16 6.98 -7.33
C ASN A 194 3.29 6.19 -6.00
N SER A 195 2.48 5.16 -5.79
CA SER A 195 2.36 4.45 -4.52
C SER A 195 3.14 3.14 -4.51
N ASP A 196 3.61 2.71 -3.34
CA ASP A 196 4.23 1.41 -3.09
C ASP A 196 3.21 0.51 -2.39
N ILE A 197 2.72 -0.51 -3.09
CA ILE A 197 1.73 -1.49 -2.60
C ILE A 197 2.48 -2.79 -2.35
N TYR A 198 2.52 -3.24 -1.10
CA TYR A 198 3.42 -4.33 -0.71
C TYR A 198 2.87 -5.21 0.42
N GLU A 199 3.42 -6.42 0.52
CA GLU A 199 3.10 -7.38 1.59
C GLU A 199 1.60 -7.62 1.76
N CYS A 200 0.87 -7.62 0.62
CA CYS A 200 -0.56 -7.88 0.63
C CYS A 200 -0.84 -9.38 0.65
N SER A 201 -1.68 -9.84 1.54
CA SER A 201 -1.92 -11.26 1.77
C SER A 201 -2.41 -12.00 0.53
N TRP A 202 -3.27 -11.40 -0.28
CA TRP A 202 -3.84 -12.07 -1.46
C TRP A 202 -4.08 -11.16 -2.67
N GLY A 203 -4.03 -9.85 -2.51
CA GLY A 203 -4.15 -8.94 -3.63
C GLY A 203 -3.67 -7.53 -3.34
N GLY A 204 -3.06 -6.88 -4.34
CA GLY A 204 -2.59 -5.51 -4.23
C GLY A 204 -3.73 -4.51 -4.29
N VAL A 205 -4.65 -4.72 -5.22
CA VAL A 205 -5.80 -3.84 -5.45
C VAL A 205 -7.05 -4.71 -5.66
N TYR A 206 -8.14 -4.33 -5.03
CA TYR A 206 -9.45 -4.95 -5.24
C TYR A 206 -10.48 -3.89 -5.65
N MET A 207 -11.16 -4.12 -6.78
CA MET A 207 -12.21 -3.22 -7.28
C MET A 207 -13.39 -4.01 -7.82
N MET A 208 -14.59 -3.59 -7.44
CA MET A 208 -15.83 -4.22 -7.88
C MET A 208 -16.86 -3.15 -8.28
N PHE A 209 -17.43 -3.29 -9.49
CA PHE A 209 -18.41 -2.35 -10.06
C PHE A 209 -17.89 -0.90 -10.14
N CYS A 210 -16.58 -0.73 -10.34
CA CYS A 210 -15.97 0.59 -10.45
C CYS A 210 -15.90 1.07 -11.90
N LYS A 211 -15.69 2.37 -12.07
CA LYS A 211 -15.61 3.00 -13.39
C LYS A 211 -14.58 4.11 -13.44
N ASP A 212 -13.92 4.24 -14.60
CA ASP A 212 -12.94 5.28 -14.87
C ASP A 212 -11.78 5.22 -13.85
N VAL A 213 -11.01 4.12 -13.90
CA VAL A 213 -9.95 3.79 -12.96
C VAL A 213 -8.59 3.97 -13.61
N THR A 214 -7.68 4.67 -12.94
CA THR A 214 -6.31 4.90 -13.41
C THR A 214 -5.31 4.44 -12.36
N PHE A 215 -4.39 3.57 -12.79
CA PHE A 215 -3.17 3.23 -12.06
C PHE A 215 -1.99 3.80 -12.83
N ASN A 216 -1.13 4.57 -12.18
CA ASN A 216 -0.01 5.20 -12.86
C ASN A 216 1.22 5.34 -11.96
N GLY A 217 2.34 4.76 -12.37
CA GLY A 217 3.63 4.90 -11.71
C GLY A 217 3.75 4.22 -10.34
N ASN A 218 2.88 3.27 -10.02
CA ASN A 218 2.97 2.54 -8.75
C ASN A 218 4.04 1.44 -8.80
N THR A 219 4.48 1.00 -7.64
CA THR A 219 5.22 -0.24 -7.45
C THR A 219 4.33 -1.23 -6.71
N ILE A 220 4.16 -2.44 -7.26
CA ILE A 220 3.39 -3.50 -6.62
C ILE A 220 4.34 -4.68 -6.42
N ARG A 221 4.48 -5.17 -5.18
CA ARG A 221 5.48 -6.16 -4.84
C ARG A 221 5.12 -7.00 -3.62
N ASP A 222 5.78 -8.16 -3.50
CA ASP A 222 5.72 -9.04 -2.34
C ASP A 222 4.28 -9.43 -1.96
N LEU A 223 3.47 -9.77 -2.97
CA LEU A 223 2.08 -10.18 -2.77
C LEU A 223 1.99 -11.68 -2.54
N GLY A 224 1.18 -12.07 -1.56
CA GLY A 224 0.92 -13.46 -1.25
C GLY A 224 0.87 -13.74 0.24
N GLU A 225 0.60 -14.98 0.60
CA GLU A 225 0.57 -15.44 1.98
C GLU A 225 1.05 -16.89 2.12
N GLU A 226 1.57 -17.21 3.30
CA GLU A 226 1.80 -18.59 3.69
C GLU A 226 0.55 -19.18 4.32
N PHE A 227 -0.04 -20.17 3.66
CA PHE A 227 -1.18 -20.89 4.18
C PHE A 227 -0.92 -22.40 4.19
N MET A 228 -1.11 -23.04 5.32
CA MET A 228 -0.84 -24.48 5.53
C MET A 228 0.58 -24.93 5.14
N GLY A 229 1.59 -24.06 5.39
CA GLY A 229 2.99 -24.36 5.08
C GLY A 229 3.34 -24.27 3.59
N GLN A 230 2.50 -23.65 2.78
CA GLN A 230 2.73 -23.39 1.37
C GLN A 230 2.53 -21.91 1.09
N TRP A 231 3.42 -21.35 0.26
CA TRP A 231 3.26 -20.00 -0.25
C TRP A 231 2.21 -19.96 -1.36
N HIS A 232 1.30 -19.00 -1.28
CA HIS A 232 0.30 -18.71 -2.30
C HIS A 232 0.52 -17.29 -2.81
N ASP A 233 0.81 -17.18 -4.10
CA ASP A 233 1.05 -15.87 -4.73
C ASP A 233 -0.25 -15.05 -4.77
N GLY A 234 -0.11 -13.74 -4.52
CA GLY A 234 -1.20 -12.79 -4.60
C GLY A 234 -1.38 -12.24 -6.03
N THR A 235 -2.56 -11.72 -6.31
CA THR A 235 -2.90 -11.09 -7.59
C THR A 235 -2.75 -9.57 -7.51
N PRO A 236 -1.93 -8.92 -8.36
CA PRO A 236 -1.74 -7.47 -8.32
C PRO A 236 -3.03 -6.67 -8.45
N PHE A 237 -3.86 -7.02 -9.42
CA PHE A 237 -5.12 -6.33 -9.70
C PHE A 237 -6.29 -7.32 -9.75
N MET A 238 -7.24 -7.16 -8.85
CA MET A 238 -8.52 -7.90 -8.85
C MET A 238 -9.63 -6.92 -9.24
N LEU A 239 -9.99 -6.91 -10.52
CA LEU A 239 -10.88 -5.92 -11.12
C LEU A 239 -12.15 -6.60 -11.63
N HIS A 240 -13.19 -6.66 -10.79
CA HIS A 240 -14.46 -7.31 -11.09
C HIS A 240 -15.49 -6.30 -11.62
N ASP A 241 -16.11 -6.58 -12.75
CA ASP A 241 -17.13 -5.72 -13.38
C ASP A 241 -16.73 -4.22 -13.41
N THR A 242 -15.42 -3.96 -13.53
CA THR A 242 -14.82 -2.62 -13.53
C THR A 242 -14.49 -2.20 -14.97
N THR A 243 -14.76 -0.96 -15.32
CA THR A 243 -14.62 -0.43 -16.69
C THR A 243 -13.84 0.87 -16.75
N GLY A 244 -13.33 1.22 -17.94
CA GLY A 244 -12.55 2.44 -18.13
C GLY A 244 -11.20 2.39 -17.41
N ILE A 245 -10.54 1.22 -17.44
CA ILE A 245 -9.29 0.96 -16.73
C ILE A 245 -8.10 1.44 -17.56
N THR A 246 -7.22 2.20 -16.94
CA THR A 246 -5.93 2.60 -17.49
C THR A 246 -4.82 2.18 -16.52
N ILE A 247 -3.83 1.45 -17.02
CA ILE A 247 -2.67 1.01 -16.25
C ILE A 247 -1.41 1.45 -16.99
N ASN A 248 -0.66 2.38 -16.42
CA ASN A 248 0.54 2.95 -17.02
C ASN A 248 1.71 2.97 -16.03
N GLY A 249 2.92 2.67 -16.51
CA GLY A 249 4.15 2.84 -15.74
C GLY A 249 4.27 2.02 -14.46
N GLU A 250 3.42 1.00 -14.31
CA GLU A 250 3.44 0.11 -13.13
C GLU A 250 4.71 -0.73 -13.10
N LYS A 251 5.32 -0.82 -11.93
CA LYS A 251 6.47 -1.69 -11.67
C LYS A 251 6.04 -2.84 -10.77
N MET A 252 6.16 -4.05 -11.28
CA MET A 252 5.88 -5.27 -10.52
C MET A 252 7.19 -5.98 -10.21
N ARG A 253 7.47 -6.20 -8.95
CA ARG A 253 8.68 -6.89 -8.49
C ARG A 253 8.30 -8.06 -7.61
N ASP A 254 9.04 -9.16 -7.78
CA ASP A 254 8.94 -10.36 -6.94
C ASP A 254 7.52 -10.93 -6.85
N ASN A 255 6.68 -10.62 -7.85
CA ASN A 255 5.32 -11.11 -7.94
C ASN A 255 5.16 -12.01 -9.16
N TYR A 256 4.38 -13.05 -9.00
CA TYR A 256 3.83 -13.78 -10.12
C TYR A 256 2.65 -12.97 -10.69
N ILE A 257 2.72 -12.65 -11.97
CA ILE A 257 1.57 -12.10 -12.69
C ILE A 257 0.77 -13.33 -13.14
N GLY A 258 -0.20 -13.72 -12.33
CA GLY A 258 -1.17 -14.74 -12.72
C GLY A 258 -2.05 -14.22 -13.85
N ASP A 259 -2.33 -15.10 -14.84
CA ASP A 259 -3.27 -14.84 -15.93
C ASP A 259 -4.71 -14.67 -15.41
#